data_d62cbe750facc889192662d972d5d710
#
_entry.id   d62cbe750facc889192662d972d5d710
#
_cell.length_a   1.000
_cell.length_b   1.000
_cell.length_c   1.000
_cell.angle_alpha   90.00
_cell.angle_beta   90.00
_cell.angle_gamma   90.00
#
_symmetry.space_group_name_H-M   'P 1'
#
loop_
_entity.id
_entity.type
_entity.pdbx_description
1 polymer ?
#
loop_
_entity_poly.entity_id
_entity_poly.type
_entity_poly.pdbx_seq_one_letter_code
_entity_poly.pdbx_strand_id
1 'polypeptide(L)'
;MPSMRSATTHRRYDCRLPIALAWLLSCAASTALAQADAGAAEEITAAPVVETPVETPADNVEANERFVASTITGYGRNSLQTAEAYVGLADAQRKAADYEKAAESYLSAVEVYRAIDGPFTPLVIAPLTSLGDSYREAEDHTNAVASYGEARTVSRRVYGLHNPDQIVLLDRISESLLDLDQLVEAEAQQVEALRLIQRANAPESDAVLSAIYRYAGWLGDRGMFQLERDQYMRAQRIIRQSYGDSDPRLVTPLLGIGNTYRRERNPAGPGISALEDALELLREQPQRDALGLAMVMRDIGDWNTAFGKMGYAGMEYQRSWELLGTLPNGAELRDDWYAGANYVLYEPISQRGVSTEREAVAGHVLVQFDIDVAGNPGAVTILESDPPGFKDEAVLRHVRRSRFRPWVVEGVVAPGPGLAIRVDFRYLPDAIAAESD
;
A
#
# COMPACT_ATOMS: atom_id res chain seq x y z
N MET A 1 19.20 -23.25 -32.11
CA MET A 1 19.17 -21.83 -31.72
C MET A 1 17.71 -21.42 -31.57
N PRO A 2 17.16 -21.34 -30.32
CA PRO A 2 15.87 -20.74 -30.11
C PRO A 2 16.06 -19.26 -29.72
N SER A 3 15.23 -18.41 -30.32
CA SER A 3 15.20 -16.95 -30.18
C SER A 3 14.91 -16.52 -28.77
N MET A 4 15.82 -15.79 -28.17
CA MET A 4 15.59 -15.03 -26.92
C MET A 4 14.54 -13.96 -27.17
N ARG A 5 13.35 -14.12 -26.60
CA ARG A 5 12.38 -13.03 -26.44
C ARG A 5 12.80 -12.22 -25.21
N SER A 6 13.25 -11.00 -25.44
CA SER A 6 13.44 -9.97 -24.43
C SER A 6 12.08 -9.63 -23.81
N ALA A 7 11.85 -10.11 -22.59
CA ALA A 7 10.72 -9.68 -21.77
C ALA A 7 11.15 -8.45 -20.98
N THR A 8 10.93 -7.28 -21.55
CA THR A 8 11.09 -5.99 -20.85
C THR A 8 9.87 -5.80 -19.93
N THR A 9 9.96 -6.28 -18.70
CA THR A 9 8.95 -6.00 -17.68
C THR A 9 9.20 -4.60 -17.13
N HIS A 10 8.48 -3.61 -17.64
CA HIS A 10 8.40 -2.28 -17.03
C HIS A 10 7.55 -2.36 -15.75
N ARG A 11 8.15 -2.65 -14.62
CA ARG A 11 7.54 -2.37 -13.30
C ARG A 11 7.87 -0.92 -12.93
N ARG A 12 6.85 -0.07 -12.84
CA ARG A 12 6.96 1.25 -12.21
C ARG A 12 7.12 1.03 -10.72
N TYR A 13 8.28 1.34 -10.19
CA TYR A 13 8.47 1.46 -8.75
C TYR A 13 8.27 2.94 -8.39
N ASP A 14 7.10 3.28 -7.86
CA ASP A 14 6.94 4.52 -7.12
C ASP A 14 7.96 4.53 -5.99
N CYS A 15 8.57 5.67 -5.69
CA CYS A 15 9.48 5.86 -4.54
C CYS A 15 8.80 5.61 -3.18
N ARG A 16 7.52 5.33 -3.17
CA ARG A 16 6.76 4.79 -2.05
C ARG A 16 6.91 3.28 -2.10
N LEU A 17 7.81 2.74 -1.29
CA LEU A 17 7.89 1.29 -1.07
C LEU A 17 6.53 0.77 -0.63
N PRO A 18 5.78 0.02 -1.45
CA PRO A 18 4.72 -0.79 -0.91
C PRO A 18 5.36 -2.07 -0.37
N ILE A 19 5.68 -2.10 0.91
CA ILE A 19 5.70 -3.38 1.61
C ILE A 19 4.23 -3.75 1.80
N ALA A 20 3.55 -4.02 0.69
CA ALA A 20 2.30 -4.73 0.71
C ALA A 20 2.63 -6.19 1.05
N LEU A 21 2.65 -6.51 2.34
CA LEU A 21 2.34 -7.85 2.79
C LEU A 21 0.90 -8.13 2.36
N ALA A 22 0.73 -8.68 1.15
CA ALA A 22 -0.55 -9.18 0.68
C ALA A 22 -0.89 -10.43 1.51
N TRP A 23 -1.61 -10.22 2.59
CA TRP A 23 -2.27 -11.28 3.33
C TRP A 23 -3.52 -11.69 2.56
N LEU A 24 -3.40 -12.71 1.71
CA LEU A 24 -4.55 -13.46 1.22
C LEU A 24 -4.99 -14.43 2.34
N LEU A 25 -5.84 -13.95 3.25
CA LEU A 25 -6.67 -14.81 4.08
C LEU A 25 -7.75 -15.42 3.18
N SER A 26 -7.56 -16.71 2.87
CA SER A 26 -8.60 -17.55 2.29
C SER A 26 -9.72 -17.76 3.31
N CYS A 27 -10.80 -16.96 3.23
CA CYS A 27 -12.08 -17.29 3.85
C CYS A 27 -12.80 -18.31 2.95
N ALA A 28 -12.70 -19.59 3.30
CA ALA A 28 -13.60 -20.60 2.76
C ALA A 28 -15.01 -20.38 3.34
N ALA A 29 -15.88 -19.69 2.59
CA ALA A 29 -17.28 -19.64 2.88
C ALA A 29 -17.96 -20.90 2.34
N SER A 30 -18.44 -21.75 3.26
CA SER A 30 -19.29 -22.89 2.97
C SER A 30 -20.63 -22.41 2.40
N THR A 31 -20.89 -22.65 1.12
CA THR A 31 -22.22 -22.48 0.51
C THR A 31 -23.04 -23.74 0.78
N ALA A 32 -24.03 -23.61 1.66
CA ALA A 32 -25.09 -24.59 1.80
C ALA A 32 -26.08 -24.42 0.63
N LEU A 33 -26.21 -25.47 -0.18
CA LEU A 33 -27.25 -25.60 -1.20
C LEU A 33 -28.58 -25.84 -0.52
N ALA A 34 -29.53 -24.90 -0.70
CA ALA A 34 -30.94 -25.16 -0.51
C ALA A 34 -31.60 -25.35 -1.89
N GLN A 35 -32.02 -26.58 -2.16
CA GLN A 35 -32.94 -26.89 -3.25
C GLN A 35 -34.34 -26.45 -2.84
N ALA A 36 -35.03 -25.69 -3.69
CA ALA A 36 -36.48 -25.49 -3.63
C ALA A 36 -37.07 -25.65 -5.03
N ASP A 37 -38.16 -26.35 -5.01
CA ASP A 37 -38.97 -26.95 -6.04
C ASP A 37 -39.44 -26.05 -7.18
N ALA A 38 -39.62 -26.69 -8.35
CA ALA A 38 -40.18 -26.11 -9.54
C ALA A 38 -41.72 -26.13 -9.44
N GLY A 39 -42.36 -24.98 -9.61
CA GLY A 39 -43.82 -24.82 -9.74
C GLY A 39 -44.14 -23.82 -10.85
N ALA A 40 -44.76 -24.38 -11.91
CA ALA A 40 -45.59 -23.79 -12.96
C ALA A 40 -45.48 -22.29 -13.33
N ALA A 41 -44.96 -22.04 -14.52
CA ALA A 41 -45.00 -20.76 -15.22
C ALA A 41 -46.34 -20.57 -15.94
N GLU A 42 -47.07 -19.52 -15.61
CA GLU A 42 -48.09 -18.91 -16.48
C GLU A 42 -47.46 -17.85 -17.37
N GLU A 43 -47.62 -18.01 -18.65
CA GLU A 43 -47.09 -17.16 -19.72
C GLU A 43 -47.93 -15.88 -19.82
N ILE A 44 -47.41 -14.76 -19.26
CA ILE A 44 -47.99 -13.42 -19.47
C ILE A 44 -47.14 -12.75 -20.58
N THR A 45 -47.74 -12.65 -21.77
CA THR A 45 -47.20 -11.88 -22.89
C THR A 45 -47.16 -10.39 -22.54
N ALA A 46 -45.94 -9.88 -22.19
CA ALA A 46 -45.67 -8.47 -22.02
C ALA A 46 -45.43 -7.81 -23.38
N ALA A 47 -46.10 -6.67 -23.61
CA ALA A 47 -45.86 -5.78 -24.72
C ALA A 47 -44.38 -5.31 -24.77
N PRO A 48 -43.81 -5.00 -25.94
CA PRO A 48 -42.41 -4.57 -26.03
C PRO A 48 -42.25 -3.24 -25.31
N VAL A 49 -41.56 -3.28 -24.16
CA VAL A 49 -41.01 -2.10 -23.55
C VAL A 49 -39.86 -1.62 -24.45
N VAL A 50 -40.07 -0.48 -25.09
CA VAL A 50 -38.95 0.24 -25.74
C VAL A 50 -38.03 0.71 -24.64
N GLU A 51 -37.02 -0.07 -24.35
CA GLU A 51 -35.90 0.36 -23.52
C GLU A 51 -35.16 1.44 -24.30
N THR A 52 -35.48 2.71 -24.03
CA THR A 52 -34.54 3.78 -24.27
C THR A 52 -33.37 3.49 -23.34
N PRO A 53 -32.09 3.41 -23.85
CA PRO A 53 -30.94 3.30 -22.99
C PRO A 53 -30.96 4.53 -22.07
N VAL A 54 -31.20 4.34 -20.80
CA VAL A 54 -30.88 5.35 -19.78
C VAL A 54 -29.38 5.34 -19.72
N GLU A 55 -28.73 6.21 -20.52
CA GLU A 55 -27.33 6.55 -20.35
C GLU A 55 -27.18 6.96 -18.89
N THR A 56 -26.56 6.10 -18.09
CA THR A 56 -26.17 6.45 -16.73
C THR A 56 -25.15 7.60 -16.84
N PRO A 57 -25.41 8.76 -16.21
CA PRO A 57 -24.60 9.98 -16.39
C PRO A 57 -23.16 9.85 -15.86
N ALA A 58 -22.70 8.64 -15.53
CA ALA A 58 -21.56 8.39 -14.68
C ALA A 58 -20.21 8.97 -15.16
N ASP A 59 -20.04 9.28 -16.47
CA ASP A 59 -18.75 9.67 -17.02
C ASP A 59 -18.76 10.95 -17.87
N ASN A 60 -19.87 11.67 -17.96
CA ASN A 60 -19.97 12.91 -18.76
C ASN A 60 -20.27 14.12 -17.87
N VAL A 61 -19.30 15.03 -17.70
CA VAL A 61 -19.45 16.25 -16.90
C VAL A 61 -20.64 17.09 -17.35
N GLU A 62 -20.80 17.34 -18.66
CA GLU A 62 -21.92 18.14 -19.20
C GLU A 62 -23.29 17.52 -18.93
N ALA A 63 -23.40 16.17 -18.96
CA ALA A 63 -24.65 15.49 -18.65
C ALA A 63 -25.00 15.67 -17.17
N ASN A 64 -24.00 15.58 -16.27
CA ASN A 64 -24.19 15.81 -14.84
C ASN A 64 -24.53 17.27 -14.52
N GLU A 65 -23.94 18.25 -15.19
CA GLU A 65 -24.32 19.68 -15.06
C GLU A 65 -25.79 19.91 -15.44
N ARG A 66 -26.23 19.34 -16.56
CA ARG A 66 -27.65 19.39 -16.98
C ARG A 66 -28.56 18.68 -15.98
N PHE A 67 -28.10 17.57 -15.41
CA PHE A 67 -28.84 16.85 -14.40
C PHE A 67 -28.99 17.66 -13.11
N VAL A 68 -27.95 18.32 -12.62
CA VAL A 68 -28.01 19.26 -11.49
C VAL A 68 -29.03 20.39 -11.77
N ALA A 69 -28.98 21.01 -12.95
CA ALA A 69 -29.93 22.05 -13.30
C ALA A 69 -31.39 21.55 -13.32
N SER A 70 -31.63 20.33 -13.81
CA SER A 70 -32.95 19.70 -13.84
C SER A 70 -33.47 19.35 -12.44
N THR A 71 -32.61 18.87 -11.54
CA THR A 71 -33.00 18.58 -10.15
C THR A 71 -33.32 19.83 -9.38
N ILE A 72 -32.58 20.93 -9.57
CA ILE A 72 -32.88 22.23 -8.97
C ILE A 72 -34.26 22.73 -9.43
N THR A 73 -34.58 22.56 -10.72
CA THR A 73 -35.86 22.99 -11.27
C THR A 73 -37.03 22.12 -10.79
N GLY A 74 -36.82 20.80 -10.72
CA GLY A 74 -37.87 19.84 -10.37
C GLY A 74 -38.11 19.67 -8.88
N TYR A 75 -37.05 19.73 -8.07
CA TYR A 75 -37.11 19.40 -6.63
C TYR A 75 -36.70 20.58 -5.73
N GLY A 76 -36.16 21.66 -6.30
CA GLY A 76 -35.65 22.81 -5.57
C GLY A 76 -34.17 22.66 -5.15
N ARG A 77 -33.55 23.79 -4.81
CA ARG A 77 -32.12 23.83 -4.45
C ARG A 77 -31.76 22.99 -3.22
N ASN A 78 -32.63 23.00 -2.21
CA ASN A 78 -32.42 22.32 -0.94
C ASN A 78 -33.21 21.00 -0.92
N SER A 79 -32.90 20.09 -1.84
CA SER A 79 -33.49 18.76 -1.89
C SER A 79 -32.41 17.68 -1.89
N LEU A 80 -32.75 16.49 -1.41
CA LEU A 80 -31.86 15.32 -1.41
C LEU A 80 -31.35 15.01 -2.82
N GLN A 81 -32.25 15.07 -3.80
CA GLN A 81 -31.96 14.83 -5.22
C GLN A 81 -30.92 15.82 -5.78
N THR A 82 -31.02 17.08 -5.35
CA THR A 82 -30.04 18.12 -5.77
C THR A 82 -28.67 17.87 -5.13
N ALA A 83 -28.61 17.47 -3.85
CA ALA A 83 -27.36 17.12 -3.20
C ALA A 83 -26.68 15.91 -3.88
N GLU A 84 -27.45 14.85 -4.16
CA GLU A 84 -26.97 13.65 -4.86
C GLU A 84 -26.51 13.97 -6.29
N ALA A 85 -27.20 14.87 -6.99
CA ALA A 85 -26.79 15.33 -8.32
C ALA A 85 -25.45 16.09 -8.28
N TYR A 86 -25.22 16.93 -7.25
CA TYR A 86 -23.91 17.58 -7.05
C TYR A 86 -22.80 16.58 -6.75
N VAL A 87 -23.05 15.53 -5.98
CA VAL A 87 -22.08 14.45 -5.75
C VAL A 87 -21.74 13.75 -7.07
N GLY A 88 -22.75 13.40 -7.90
CA GLY A 88 -22.52 12.80 -9.21
C GLY A 88 -21.73 13.69 -10.17
N LEU A 89 -21.99 15.00 -10.16
CA LEU A 89 -21.21 15.97 -10.92
C LEU A 89 -19.75 16.01 -10.44
N ALA A 90 -19.52 16.08 -9.13
CA ALA A 90 -18.21 16.11 -8.54
C ALA A 90 -17.40 14.84 -8.85
N ASP A 91 -18.05 13.66 -8.78
CA ASP A 91 -17.41 12.38 -9.14
C ASP A 91 -16.98 12.34 -10.62
N ALA A 92 -17.82 12.88 -11.52
CA ALA A 92 -17.49 12.97 -12.94
C ALA A 92 -16.33 13.95 -13.21
N GLN A 93 -16.32 15.10 -12.54
CA GLN A 93 -15.24 16.09 -12.62
C GLN A 93 -13.93 15.53 -12.08
N ARG A 94 -13.96 14.81 -10.95
CA ARG A 94 -12.77 14.15 -10.39
C ARG A 94 -12.20 13.08 -11.33
N LYS A 95 -13.06 12.27 -11.95
CA LYS A 95 -12.64 11.29 -12.98
C LYS A 95 -12.01 11.96 -14.21
N ALA A 96 -12.46 13.16 -14.54
CA ALA A 96 -11.89 13.98 -15.62
C ALA A 96 -10.60 14.73 -15.19
N ALA A 97 -10.11 14.48 -13.96
CA ALA A 97 -8.99 15.18 -13.34
C ALA A 97 -9.19 16.71 -13.16
N ASP A 98 -10.45 17.20 -13.19
CA ASP A 98 -10.80 18.59 -12.88
C ASP A 98 -11.08 18.70 -11.37
N TYR A 99 -10.04 18.57 -10.58
CA TYR A 99 -10.13 18.43 -9.13
C TYR A 99 -10.66 19.68 -8.43
N GLU A 100 -10.38 20.88 -8.98
CA GLU A 100 -10.86 22.16 -8.44
C GLU A 100 -12.38 22.26 -8.56
N LYS A 101 -12.94 21.96 -9.74
CA LYS A 101 -14.40 21.96 -9.92
C LYS A 101 -15.06 20.81 -9.14
N ALA A 102 -14.43 19.66 -9.07
CA ALA A 102 -14.92 18.57 -8.23
C ALA A 102 -15.07 19.01 -6.77
N ALA A 103 -14.06 19.72 -6.23
CA ALA A 103 -14.12 20.27 -4.88
C ALA A 103 -15.29 21.24 -4.68
N GLU A 104 -15.51 22.17 -5.63
CA GLU A 104 -16.64 23.12 -5.60
C GLU A 104 -18.00 22.39 -5.61
N SER A 105 -18.11 21.35 -6.44
CA SER A 105 -19.35 20.55 -6.53
C SER A 105 -19.60 19.74 -5.26
N TYR A 106 -18.56 19.12 -4.65
CA TYR A 106 -18.70 18.45 -3.35
C TYR A 106 -19.08 19.42 -2.23
N LEU A 107 -18.48 20.63 -2.19
CA LEU A 107 -18.88 21.68 -1.23
C LEU A 107 -20.35 22.04 -1.39
N SER A 108 -20.82 22.21 -2.65
CA SER A 108 -22.24 22.47 -2.93
C SER A 108 -23.15 21.33 -2.40
N ALA A 109 -22.75 20.08 -2.58
CA ALA A 109 -23.48 18.94 -2.03
C ALA A 109 -23.54 18.98 -0.49
N VAL A 110 -22.41 19.26 0.16
CA VAL A 110 -22.32 19.38 1.62
C VAL A 110 -23.22 20.48 2.15
N GLU A 111 -23.24 21.66 1.49
CA GLU A 111 -24.13 22.78 1.87
C GLU A 111 -25.61 22.39 1.77
N VAL A 112 -26.00 21.71 0.70
CA VAL A 112 -27.38 21.26 0.52
C VAL A 112 -27.75 20.21 1.58
N TYR A 113 -26.93 19.22 1.84
CA TYR A 113 -27.18 18.23 2.91
C TYR A 113 -27.34 18.89 4.28
N ARG A 114 -26.49 19.88 4.61
CA ARG A 114 -26.61 20.64 5.87
C ARG A 114 -27.87 21.49 5.96
N ALA A 115 -28.29 22.05 4.84
CA ALA A 115 -29.54 22.81 4.78
C ALA A 115 -30.78 21.94 5.01
N ILE A 116 -30.73 20.66 4.65
CA ILE A 116 -31.83 19.70 4.81
C ILE A 116 -31.91 19.16 6.25
N ASP A 117 -30.77 18.70 6.80
CA ASP A 117 -30.76 17.84 7.99
C ASP A 117 -29.80 18.37 9.09
N GLY A 118 -29.32 19.61 8.92
CA GLY A 118 -28.48 20.28 9.90
C GLY A 118 -26.97 20.02 9.75
N PRO A 119 -26.16 20.73 10.55
CA PRO A 119 -24.70 20.82 10.36
C PRO A 119 -23.95 19.52 10.62
N PHE A 120 -24.53 18.57 11.32
CA PHE A 120 -23.93 17.29 11.70
C PHE A 120 -24.62 16.08 11.07
N THR A 121 -25.34 16.29 9.97
CA THR A 121 -25.95 15.18 9.25
C THR A 121 -24.92 14.16 8.80
N PRO A 122 -25.15 12.84 8.97
CA PRO A 122 -24.23 11.81 8.49
C PRO A 122 -24.05 11.82 6.96
N LEU A 123 -24.99 12.41 6.23
CA LEU A 123 -24.98 12.50 4.76
C LEU A 123 -23.76 13.28 4.23
N VAL A 124 -23.13 14.14 5.03
CA VAL A 124 -21.93 14.90 4.59
C VAL A 124 -20.62 14.11 4.72
N ILE A 125 -20.59 12.96 5.42
CA ILE A 125 -19.34 12.23 5.67
C ILE A 125 -18.69 11.76 4.37
N ALA A 126 -19.47 11.14 3.48
CA ALA A 126 -18.95 10.66 2.20
C ALA A 126 -18.53 11.82 1.27
N PRO A 127 -19.35 12.86 1.02
CA PRO A 127 -18.94 14.00 0.22
C PRO A 127 -17.70 14.72 0.78
N LEU A 128 -17.61 14.93 2.11
CA LEU A 128 -16.42 15.53 2.72
C LEU A 128 -15.17 14.66 2.56
N THR A 129 -15.34 13.33 2.58
CA THR A 129 -14.24 12.39 2.33
C THR A 129 -13.76 12.50 0.88
N SER A 130 -14.69 12.50 -0.08
CA SER A 130 -14.39 12.66 -1.51
C SER A 130 -13.84 14.06 -1.84
N LEU A 131 -14.28 15.10 -1.14
CA LEU A 131 -13.70 16.43 -1.20
C LEU A 131 -12.23 16.42 -0.78
N GLY A 132 -11.93 15.76 0.34
CA GLY A 132 -10.54 15.58 0.77
C GLY A 132 -9.70 14.80 -0.25
N ASP A 133 -10.27 13.76 -0.89
CA ASP A 133 -9.62 13.04 -1.97
C ASP A 133 -9.32 13.94 -3.17
N SER A 134 -10.28 14.81 -3.58
CA SER A 134 -10.09 15.77 -4.67
C SER A 134 -8.98 16.77 -4.37
N TYR A 135 -8.95 17.31 -3.14
CA TYR A 135 -7.86 18.20 -2.73
C TYR A 135 -6.50 17.49 -2.72
N ARG A 136 -6.44 16.23 -2.26
CA ARG A 136 -5.21 15.44 -2.26
C ARG A 136 -4.72 15.17 -3.68
N GLU A 137 -5.62 14.83 -4.61
CA GLU A 137 -5.31 14.63 -6.02
C GLU A 137 -4.88 15.93 -6.72
N ALA A 138 -5.38 17.09 -6.22
CA ALA A 138 -4.93 18.43 -6.61
C ALA A 138 -3.64 18.88 -5.88
N GLU A 139 -3.05 18.03 -5.05
CA GLU A 139 -1.88 18.31 -4.20
C GLU A 139 -2.10 19.42 -3.15
N ASP A 140 -3.36 19.77 -2.88
CA ASP A 140 -3.76 20.69 -1.79
C ASP A 140 -3.96 19.90 -0.49
N HIS A 141 -2.85 19.42 0.07
CA HIS A 141 -2.87 18.56 1.26
C HIS A 141 -3.43 19.28 2.50
N THR A 142 -3.33 20.59 2.56
CA THR A 142 -3.87 21.40 3.67
C THR A 142 -5.40 21.31 3.71
N ASN A 143 -6.06 21.57 2.58
CA ASN A 143 -7.51 21.47 2.46
C ASN A 143 -7.98 20.01 2.51
N ALA A 144 -7.18 19.04 2.07
CA ALA A 144 -7.45 17.62 2.24
C ALA A 144 -7.55 17.24 3.73
N VAL A 145 -6.54 17.61 4.54
CA VAL A 145 -6.54 17.38 6.01
C VAL A 145 -7.76 18.03 6.67
N ALA A 146 -8.12 19.26 6.27
CA ALA A 146 -9.28 19.97 6.82
C ALA A 146 -10.59 19.22 6.50
N SER A 147 -10.78 18.78 5.26
CA SER A 147 -12.00 18.08 4.80
C SER A 147 -12.16 16.72 5.48
N TYR A 148 -11.10 15.91 5.55
CA TYR A 148 -11.13 14.65 6.30
C TYR A 148 -11.35 14.86 7.80
N GLY A 149 -10.75 15.92 8.38
CA GLY A 149 -10.94 16.30 9.78
C GLY A 149 -12.39 16.66 10.09
N GLU A 150 -13.07 17.35 9.17
CA GLU A 150 -14.49 17.66 9.28
C GLU A 150 -15.36 16.41 9.16
N ALA A 151 -15.11 15.54 8.16
CA ALA A 151 -15.78 14.25 8.02
C ALA A 151 -15.67 13.42 9.31
N ARG A 152 -14.45 13.36 9.89
CA ARG A 152 -14.19 12.68 11.16
C ARG A 152 -14.95 13.30 12.33
N THR A 153 -15.05 14.62 12.37
CA THR A 153 -15.79 15.33 13.44
C THR A 153 -17.27 14.96 13.40
N VAL A 154 -17.89 14.94 12.22
CA VAL A 154 -19.27 14.51 12.04
C VAL A 154 -19.42 13.03 12.42
N SER A 155 -18.56 12.16 11.91
CA SER A 155 -18.57 10.72 12.20
C SER A 155 -18.50 10.45 13.72
N ARG A 156 -17.60 11.14 14.44
CA ARG A 156 -17.48 11.03 15.91
C ARG A 156 -18.73 11.48 16.65
N ARG A 157 -19.40 12.50 16.15
CA ARG A 157 -20.60 13.04 16.77
C ARG A 157 -21.80 12.14 16.57
N VAL A 158 -21.93 11.55 15.36
CA VAL A 158 -23.08 10.73 14.98
C VAL A 158 -22.93 9.29 15.47
N TYR A 159 -21.76 8.68 15.27
CA TYR A 159 -21.53 7.27 15.53
C TYR A 159 -20.69 7.00 16.79
N GLY A 160 -20.26 8.06 17.48
CA GLY A 160 -19.49 7.97 18.71
C GLY A 160 -17.97 8.08 18.54
N LEU A 161 -17.30 8.40 19.66
CA LEU A 161 -15.85 8.67 19.69
C LEU A 161 -15.00 7.47 19.29
N HIS A 162 -15.52 6.25 19.40
CA HIS A 162 -14.77 5.01 19.18
C HIS A 162 -15.26 4.22 17.97
N ASN A 163 -16.00 4.87 17.08
CA ASN A 163 -16.43 4.25 15.82
C ASN A 163 -15.21 3.88 14.95
N PRO A 164 -15.06 2.58 14.55
CA PRO A 164 -13.96 2.12 13.71
C PRO A 164 -13.93 2.75 12.31
N ASP A 165 -15.05 3.23 11.78
CA ASP A 165 -15.13 3.85 10.46
C ASP A 165 -14.24 5.10 10.33
N GLN A 166 -13.83 5.68 11.47
CA GLN A 166 -12.87 6.79 11.50
C GLN A 166 -11.45 6.39 11.05
N ILE A 167 -11.11 5.11 11.05
CA ILE A 167 -9.74 4.62 10.74
C ILE A 167 -9.33 5.04 9.34
N VAL A 168 -10.24 4.90 8.37
CA VAL A 168 -9.98 5.31 6.97
C VAL A 168 -9.66 6.80 6.88
N LEU A 169 -10.39 7.64 7.64
CA LEU A 169 -10.14 9.08 7.68
C LEU A 169 -8.80 9.41 8.36
N LEU A 170 -8.45 8.69 9.43
CA LEU A 170 -7.17 8.84 10.11
C LEU A 170 -5.99 8.48 9.19
N ASP A 171 -6.12 7.40 8.41
CA ASP A 171 -5.12 6.99 7.44
C ASP A 171 -4.92 8.06 6.36
N ARG A 172 -6.00 8.60 5.77
CA ARG A 172 -5.95 9.67 4.77
C ARG A 172 -5.39 10.99 5.31
N ILE A 173 -5.75 11.36 6.54
CA ILE A 173 -5.16 12.51 7.24
C ILE A 173 -3.66 12.29 7.43
N SER A 174 -3.25 11.10 7.88
CA SER A 174 -1.84 10.75 8.08
C SER A 174 -1.04 10.84 6.77
N GLU A 175 -1.58 10.33 5.65
CA GLU A 175 -0.95 10.45 4.32
C GLU A 175 -0.78 11.90 3.91
N SER A 176 -1.84 12.73 4.00
CA SER A 176 -1.76 14.14 3.64
C SER A 176 -0.83 14.94 4.55
N LEU A 177 -0.73 14.60 5.85
CA LEU A 177 0.22 15.22 6.77
C LEU A 177 1.68 14.86 6.43
N LEU A 178 1.92 13.64 5.91
CA LEU A 178 3.25 13.27 5.42
C LEU A 178 3.67 14.08 4.19
N ASP A 179 2.74 14.31 3.27
CA ASP A 179 2.97 15.15 2.10
C ASP A 179 3.22 16.63 2.48
N LEU A 180 2.81 17.04 3.70
CA LEU A 180 3.11 18.35 4.32
C LEU A 180 4.36 18.33 5.22
N ASP A 181 5.16 17.26 5.22
CA ASP A 181 6.32 17.06 6.11
C ASP A 181 5.99 17.10 7.61
N GLN A 182 4.72 16.89 7.99
CA GLN A 182 4.23 16.90 9.38
C GLN A 182 4.23 15.48 9.97
N LEU A 183 5.41 14.91 10.15
CA LEU A 183 5.59 13.51 10.54
C LEU A 183 5.00 13.19 11.92
N VAL A 184 5.15 14.10 12.89
CA VAL A 184 4.67 13.88 14.27
C VAL A 184 3.14 13.84 14.32
N GLU A 185 2.50 14.73 13.60
CA GLU A 185 1.05 14.81 13.47
C GLU A 185 0.51 13.60 12.71
N ALA A 186 1.21 13.16 11.65
CA ALA A 186 0.88 11.96 10.89
C ALA A 186 0.94 10.71 11.78
N GLU A 187 2.02 10.55 12.58
CA GLU A 187 2.15 9.46 13.54
C GLU A 187 1.01 9.46 14.56
N ALA A 188 0.63 10.64 15.06
CA ALA A 188 -0.48 10.76 16.02
C ALA A 188 -1.80 10.19 15.46
N GLN A 189 -2.06 10.33 14.16
CA GLN A 189 -3.25 9.73 13.52
C GLN A 189 -3.15 8.19 13.51
N GLN A 190 -1.98 7.63 13.19
CA GLN A 190 -1.77 6.17 13.19
C GLN A 190 -1.90 5.57 14.59
N VAL A 191 -1.35 6.23 15.59
CA VAL A 191 -1.51 5.84 17.00
C VAL A 191 -2.98 5.88 17.42
N GLU A 192 -3.75 6.89 17.01
CA GLU A 192 -5.18 6.96 17.31
C GLU A 192 -5.98 5.87 16.61
N ALA A 193 -5.66 5.55 15.34
CA ALA A 193 -6.25 4.43 14.62
C ALA A 193 -6.03 3.09 15.35
N LEU A 194 -4.79 2.84 15.81
CA LEU A 194 -4.47 1.67 16.62
C LEU A 194 -5.27 1.65 17.93
N ARG A 195 -5.39 2.79 18.64
CA ARG A 195 -6.17 2.90 19.88
C ARG A 195 -7.66 2.61 19.69
N LEU A 196 -8.25 3.03 18.58
CA LEU A 196 -9.66 2.73 18.27
C LEU A 196 -9.90 1.23 18.19
N ILE A 197 -9.03 0.50 17.48
CA ILE A 197 -9.14 -0.96 17.35
C ILE A 197 -8.94 -1.64 18.72
N GLN A 198 -7.97 -1.19 19.50
CA GLN A 198 -7.68 -1.76 20.83
C GLN A 198 -8.80 -1.55 21.85
N ARG A 199 -9.58 -0.48 21.72
CA ARG A 199 -10.74 -0.23 22.60
C ARG A 199 -11.94 -1.08 22.23
N ALA A 200 -12.08 -1.44 20.95
CA ALA A 200 -13.21 -2.20 20.44
C ALA A 200 -13.02 -3.72 20.53
N ASN A 201 -11.79 -4.21 20.76
CA ASN A 201 -11.45 -5.62 20.65
C ASN A 201 -10.58 -6.09 21.83
N ALA A 202 -10.60 -7.40 22.09
CA ALA A 202 -9.69 -8.05 23.03
C ALA A 202 -8.23 -7.88 22.61
N PRO A 203 -7.28 -7.68 23.55
CA PRO A 203 -5.87 -7.42 23.22
C PRO A 203 -5.20 -8.46 22.32
N GLU A 204 -5.61 -9.72 22.43
CA GLU A 204 -5.09 -10.88 21.69
C GLU A 204 -5.81 -11.15 20.37
N SER A 205 -6.84 -10.39 20.05
CA SER A 205 -7.62 -10.60 18.83
C SER A 205 -6.81 -10.33 17.55
N ASP A 206 -7.15 -11.03 16.48
CA ASP A 206 -6.50 -10.83 15.18
C ASP A 206 -6.65 -9.37 14.68
N ALA A 207 -7.74 -8.69 15.03
CA ALA A 207 -7.94 -7.29 14.71
C ALA A 207 -6.88 -6.39 15.38
N VAL A 208 -6.58 -6.62 16.66
CA VAL A 208 -5.55 -5.87 17.39
C VAL A 208 -4.16 -6.20 16.89
N LEU A 209 -3.85 -7.47 16.67
CA LEU A 209 -2.56 -7.89 16.12
C LEU A 209 -2.32 -7.29 14.73
N SER A 210 -3.32 -7.35 13.84
CA SER A 210 -3.24 -6.74 12.50
C SER A 210 -3.04 -5.23 12.56
N ALA A 211 -3.68 -4.53 13.50
CA ALA A 211 -3.51 -3.10 13.70
C ALA A 211 -2.10 -2.75 14.21
N ILE A 212 -1.53 -3.57 15.11
CA ILE A 212 -0.13 -3.43 15.54
C ILE A 212 0.82 -3.60 14.37
N TYR A 213 0.60 -4.62 13.49
CA TYR A 213 1.44 -4.85 12.32
C TYR A 213 1.33 -3.74 11.28
N ARG A 214 0.12 -3.20 11.08
CA ARG A 214 -0.09 -2.04 10.20
C ARG A 214 0.70 -0.83 10.68
N TYR A 215 0.64 -0.52 11.97
CA TYR A 215 1.41 0.57 12.55
C TYR A 215 2.93 0.30 12.50
N ALA A 216 3.36 -0.94 12.74
CA ALA A 216 4.75 -1.34 12.58
C ALA A 216 5.24 -1.11 11.13
N GLY A 217 4.46 -1.51 10.12
CA GLY A 217 4.75 -1.25 8.72
C GLY A 217 4.89 0.24 8.42
N TRP A 218 3.94 1.05 8.91
CA TRP A 218 3.99 2.51 8.77
C TRP A 218 5.28 3.12 9.33
N LEU A 219 5.75 2.66 10.50
CA LEU A 219 7.03 3.06 11.10
C LEU A 219 8.23 2.60 10.25
N GLY A 220 8.16 1.37 9.76
CA GLY A 220 9.21 0.76 8.94
C GLY A 220 9.45 1.47 7.62
N ASP A 221 8.38 1.93 6.95
CA ASP A 221 8.44 2.71 5.71
C ASP A 221 9.17 4.05 5.89
N ARG A 222 9.26 4.53 7.13
CA ARG A 222 9.93 5.79 7.51
C ARG A 222 11.29 5.58 8.14
N GLY A 223 11.80 4.34 8.11
CA GLY A 223 13.10 4.00 8.68
C GLY A 223 13.14 4.05 10.22
N MET A 224 11.99 4.12 10.89
CA MET A 224 11.90 4.12 12.37
C MET A 224 12.02 2.70 12.93
N PHE A 225 13.08 2.00 12.56
CA PHE A 225 13.25 0.55 12.80
C PHE A 225 13.16 0.15 14.29
N GLN A 226 13.61 1.01 15.20
CA GLN A 226 13.49 0.76 16.63
C GLN A 226 12.03 0.72 17.07
N LEU A 227 11.24 1.72 16.68
CA LEU A 227 9.82 1.80 17.05
C LEU A 227 9.00 0.70 16.36
N GLU A 228 9.31 0.39 15.10
CA GLU A 228 8.74 -0.75 14.37
C GLU A 228 8.98 -2.06 15.14
N ARG A 229 10.22 -2.33 15.53
CA ARG A 229 10.60 -3.52 16.29
C ARG A 229 9.87 -3.60 17.64
N ASP A 230 9.70 -2.48 18.32
CA ASP A 230 8.95 -2.41 19.58
C ASP A 230 7.48 -2.85 19.41
N GLN A 231 6.86 -2.55 18.26
CA GLN A 231 5.52 -3.04 17.94
C GLN A 231 5.51 -4.56 17.71
N TYR A 232 6.47 -5.11 16.98
CA TYR A 232 6.57 -6.56 16.81
C TYR A 232 6.83 -7.27 18.15
N MET A 233 7.71 -6.75 19.01
CA MET A 233 7.93 -7.29 20.37
C MET A 233 6.68 -7.19 21.24
N ARG A 234 5.88 -6.15 21.06
CA ARG A 234 4.58 -6.02 21.74
C ARG A 234 3.60 -7.10 21.28
N ALA A 235 3.48 -7.33 19.97
CA ALA A 235 2.63 -8.39 19.43
C ALA A 235 3.10 -9.78 19.92
N GLN A 236 4.40 -10.05 19.87
CA GLN A 236 5.01 -11.29 20.38
C GLN A 236 4.63 -11.54 21.86
N ARG A 237 4.71 -10.50 22.70
CA ARG A 237 4.35 -10.60 24.12
C ARG A 237 2.86 -10.93 24.32
N ILE A 238 1.98 -10.26 23.57
CA ILE A 238 0.53 -10.53 23.61
C ILE A 238 0.25 -11.99 23.24
N ILE A 239 0.83 -12.49 22.14
CA ILE A 239 0.62 -13.85 21.66
C ILE A 239 1.12 -14.86 22.67
N ARG A 240 2.34 -14.70 23.19
CA ARG A 240 2.89 -15.61 24.23
C ARG A 240 2.04 -15.68 25.47
N GLN A 241 1.54 -14.54 25.96
CA GLN A 241 0.70 -14.50 27.14
C GLN A 241 -0.66 -15.15 26.96
N SER A 242 -1.24 -15.05 25.77
CA SER A 242 -2.59 -15.55 25.51
C SER A 242 -2.64 -16.98 24.96
N TYR A 243 -1.60 -17.39 24.21
CA TYR A 243 -1.62 -18.63 23.45
C TYR A 243 -0.40 -19.55 23.70
N GLY A 244 0.63 -19.04 24.39
CA GLY A 244 1.86 -19.77 24.69
C GLY A 244 2.96 -19.60 23.64
N ASP A 245 4.11 -20.25 23.94
CA ASP A 245 5.35 -20.09 23.17
C ASP A 245 5.37 -20.86 21.84
N SER A 246 4.49 -21.84 21.65
CA SER A 246 4.41 -22.67 20.45
C SER A 246 3.32 -22.24 19.47
N ASP A 247 2.69 -21.10 19.67
CA ASP A 247 1.61 -20.61 18.80
C ASP A 247 2.14 -20.09 17.47
N PRO A 248 1.62 -20.56 16.30
CA PRO A 248 2.13 -20.19 14.98
C PRO A 248 1.98 -18.70 14.66
N ARG A 249 1.10 -17.96 15.35
CA ARG A 249 0.99 -16.50 15.21
C ARG A 249 2.25 -15.75 15.60
N LEU A 250 3.18 -16.37 16.36
CA LEU A 250 4.49 -15.84 16.69
C LEU A 250 5.40 -15.66 15.47
N VAL A 251 5.17 -16.39 14.39
CA VAL A 251 5.99 -16.30 13.16
C VAL A 251 6.03 -14.88 12.62
N THR A 252 4.89 -14.20 12.51
CA THR A 252 4.81 -12.82 11.98
C THR A 252 5.68 -11.82 12.77
N PRO A 253 5.54 -11.68 14.09
CA PRO A 253 6.37 -10.75 14.82
C PRO A 253 7.85 -11.17 14.86
N LEU A 254 8.18 -12.45 14.85
CA LEU A 254 9.56 -12.93 14.77
C LEU A 254 10.23 -12.54 13.45
N LEU A 255 9.54 -12.72 12.31
CA LEU A 255 9.99 -12.23 11.01
C LEU A 255 10.18 -10.71 11.00
N GLY A 256 9.21 -9.95 11.57
CA GLY A 256 9.30 -8.51 11.70
C GLY A 256 10.55 -8.08 12.49
N ILE A 257 10.81 -8.69 13.63
CA ILE A 257 12.02 -8.44 14.45
C ILE A 257 13.29 -8.73 13.63
N GLY A 258 13.38 -9.89 12.99
CA GLY A 258 14.53 -10.25 12.17
C GLY A 258 14.80 -9.24 11.06
N ASN A 259 13.75 -8.90 10.31
CA ASN A 259 13.84 -7.97 9.19
C ASN A 259 14.16 -6.52 9.61
N THR A 260 13.72 -6.06 10.78
CA THR A 260 14.11 -4.74 11.29
C THR A 260 15.60 -4.65 11.58
N TYR A 261 16.19 -5.66 12.24
CA TYR A 261 17.64 -5.72 12.47
C TYR A 261 18.44 -5.79 11.16
N ARG A 262 17.96 -6.52 10.16
CA ARG A 262 18.59 -6.58 8.83
C ARG A 262 18.59 -5.21 8.17
N ARG A 263 17.43 -4.52 8.12
CA ARG A 263 17.31 -3.18 7.52
C ARG A 263 18.12 -2.12 8.26
N GLU A 264 18.23 -2.23 9.58
CA GLU A 264 19.10 -1.39 10.42
C GLU A 264 20.60 -1.69 10.22
N ARG A 265 20.93 -2.74 9.44
CA ARG A 265 22.31 -3.21 9.21
C ARG A 265 23.02 -3.61 10.51
N ASN A 266 22.31 -4.19 11.46
CA ASN A 266 22.77 -4.59 12.78
C ASN A 266 22.91 -6.11 12.92
N PRO A 267 24.05 -6.71 12.54
CA PRO A 267 24.26 -8.17 12.66
C PRO A 267 24.48 -8.64 14.09
N ALA A 268 24.79 -7.74 15.02
CA ALA A 268 25.03 -8.09 16.43
C ALA A 268 23.73 -8.24 17.24
N GLY A 269 22.61 -7.74 16.73
CA GLY A 269 21.30 -7.89 17.36
C GLY A 269 20.73 -9.31 17.19
N PRO A 270 19.67 -9.66 17.95
CA PRO A 270 19.06 -10.99 17.92
C PRO A 270 18.19 -11.27 16.67
N GLY A 271 18.45 -10.55 15.56
CA GLY A 271 17.62 -10.66 14.36
C GLY A 271 17.66 -12.05 13.72
N ILE A 272 18.86 -12.65 13.59
CA ILE A 272 18.98 -14.01 13.02
C ILE A 272 18.31 -15.04 13.94
N SER A 273 18.48 -14.94 15.27
CA SER A 273 17.84 -15.85 16.20
C SER A 273 16.31 -15.77 16.10
N ALA A 274 15.73 -14.57 15.92
CA ALA A 274 14.29 -14.43 15.74
C ALA A 274 13.80 -15.14 14.45
N LEU A 275 14.57 -15.08 13.36
CA LEU A 275 14.25 -15.81 12.12
C LEU A 275 14.37 -17.33 12.31
N GLU A 276 15.40 -17.79 13.02
CA GLU A 276 15.61 -19.20 13.34
C GLU A 276 14.50 -19.75 14.26
N ASP A 277 14.09 -18.97 15.28
CA ASP A 277 12.94 -19.31 16.15
C ASP A 277 11.65 -19.45 15.33
N ALA A 278 11.40 -18.55 14.36
CA ALA A 278 10.26 -18.62 13.46
C ALA A 278 10.29 -19.89 12.59
N LEU A 279 11.49 -20.30 12.13
CA LEU A 279 11.67 -21.51 11.34
C LEU A 279 11.40 -22.78 12.17
N GLU A 280 11.91 -22.81 13.39
CA GLU A 280 11.71 -23.95 14.31
C GLU A 280 10.23 -24.09 14.66
N LEU A 281 9.58 -22.98 15.01
CA LEU A 281 8.15 -22.93 15.31
C LEU A 281 7.28 -23.50 14.17
N LEU A 282 7.56 -23.13 12.91
CA LEU A 282 6.83 -23.66 11.76
C LEU A 282 7.11 -25.15 11.50
N ARG A 283 8.32 -25.63 11.82
CA ARG A 283 8.68 -27.06 11.67
C ARG A 283 7.98 -27.95 12.69
N GLU A 284 7.69 -27.40 13.86
CA GLU A 284 7.00 -28.15 14.95
C GLU A 284 5.48 -28.20 14.75
N GLN A 285 4.91 -27.41 13.83
CA GLN A 285 3.46 -27.44 13.58
C GLN A 285 3.01 -28.78 13.00
N PRO A 286 1.86 -29.34 13.48
CA PRO A 286 1.31 -30.60 12.98
C PRO A 286 0.97 -30.56 11.49
N GLN A 287 0.57 -29.39 10.97
CA GLN A 287 0.32 -29.17 9.56
C GLN A 287 1.47 -28.38 8.97
N ARG A 288 2.06 -28.90 7.90
CA ARG A 288 3.18 -28.27 7.24
C ARG A 288 2.70 -27.03 6.45
N ASP A 289 3.08 -25.86 6.90
CA ASP A 289 2.93 -24.60 6.15
C ASP A 289 4.13 -24.42 5.20
N ALA A 290 4.01 -24.92 3.97
CA ALA A 290 5.08 -24.85 2.98
C ALA A 290 5.37 -23.40 2.56
N LEU A 291 4.36 -22.54 2.48
CA LEU A 291 4.55 -21.13 2.14
C LEU A 291 5.26 -20.38 3.28
N GLY A 292 4.80 -20.55 4.52
CA GLY A 292 5.44 -19.93 5.69
C GLY A 292 6.89 -20.37 5.85
N LEU A 293 7.18 -21.67 5.70
CA LEU A 293 8.55 -22.20 5.72
C LEU A 293 9.41 -21.57 4.61
N ALA A 294 8.89 -21.49 3.38
CA ALA A 294 9.61 -20.87 2.26
C ALA A 294 9.91 -19.39 2.52
N MET A 295 8.94 -18.63 3.10
CA MET A 295 9.12 -17.22 3.47
C MET A 295 10.24 -17.05 4.51
N VAL A 296 10.22 -17.85 5.59
CA VAL A 296 11.24 -17.75 6.65
C VAL A 296 12.61 -18.11 6.11
N MET A 297 12.74 -19.18 5.31
CA MET A 297 14.00 -19.56 4.68
C MET A 297 14.53 -18.48 3.74
N ARG A 298 13.66 -17.85 2.95
CA ARG A 298 14.03 -16.68 2.12
C ARG A 298 14.59 -15.54 2.99
N ASP A 299 13.93 -15.21 4.10
CA ASP A 299 14.33 -14.10 4.98
C ASP A 299 15.65 -14.41 5.73
N ILE A 300 15.90 -15.68 6.08
CA ILE A 300 17.23 -16.15 6.56
C ILE A 300 18.27 -16.03 5.46
N GLY A 301 17.93 -16.38 4.22
CA GLY A 301 18.77 -16.18 3.06
C GLY A 301 19.13 -14.70 2.84
N ASP A 302 18.14 -13.82 2.92
CA ASP A 302 18.32 -12.37 2.83
C ASP A 302 19.23 -11.82 3.96
N TRP A 303 19.03 -12.30 5.20
CA TRP A 303 19.93 -11.98 6.31
C TRP A 303 21.37 -12.36 6.00
N ASN A 304 21.59 -13.59 5.57
CA ASN A 304 22.92 -14.08 5.25
C ASN A 304 23.56 -13.34 4.06
N THR A 305 22.76 -12.97 3.06
CA THR A 305 23.20 -12.13 1.93
C THR A 305 23.58 -10.72 2.43
N ALA A 306 22.74 -10.11 3.28
CA ALA A 306 23.02 -8.78 3.84
C ALA A 306 24.37 -8.70 4.56
N PHE A 307 24.74 -9.76 5.26
CA PHE A 307 25.95 -9.82 6.10
C PHE A 307 27.08 -10.69 5.51
N GLY A 308 27.03 -10.99 4.21
CA GLY A 308 28.13 -11.60 3.46
C GLY A 308 28.35 -13.10 3.68
N LYS A 309 27.37 -13.80 4.24
CA LYS A 309 27.46 -15.26 4.51
C LYS A 309 26.84 -16.07 3.36
N MET A 310 27.37 -15.92 2.14
CA MET A 310 26.75 -16.41 0.91
C MET A 310 26.54 -17.94 0.83
N GLY A 311 27.42 -18.75 1.44
CA GLY A 311 27.24 -20.20 1.48
C GLY A 311 25.97 -20.60 2.21
N TYR A 312 25.64 -19.96 3.32
CA TYR A 312 24.39 -20.17 4.06
C TYR A 312 23.19 -19.57 3.32
N ALA A 313 23.36 -18.39 2.72
CA ALA A 313 22.30 -17.76 1.95
C ALA A 313 21.81 -18.67 0.81
N GLY A 314 22.74 -19.22 0.02
CA GLY A 314 22.42 -20.10 -1.11
C GLY A 314 21.63 -21.34 -0.71
N MET A 315 22.01 -21.98 0.42
CA MET A 315 21.27 -23.15 0.92
C MET A 315 19.83 -22.81 1.30
N GLU A 316 19.61 -21.68 1.97
CA GLU A 316 18.26 -21.29 2.40
C GLU A 316 17.39 -20.85 1.22
N TYR A 317 17.95 -20.14 0.23
CA TYR A 317 17.24 -19.82 -1.01
C TYR A 317 16.86 -21.07 -1.80
N GLN A 318 17.77 -22.04 -1.92
CA GLN A 318 17.46 -23.30 -2.57
C GLN A 318 16.30 -24.02 -1.90
N ARG A 319 16.33 -24.16 -0.57
CA ARG A 319 15.26 -24.81 0.21
C ARG A 319 13.92 -24.09 0.06
N SER A 320 13.95 -22.76 0.12
CA SER A 320 12.77 -21.94 -0.12
C SER A 320 12.21 -22.19 -1.53
N TRP A 321 13.06 -22.18 -2.55
CA TRP A 321 12.69 -22.40 -3.94
C TRP A 321 12.09 -23.81 -4.17
N GLU A 322 12.65 -24.83 -3.54
CA GLU A 322 12.13 -26.20 -3.58
C GLU A 322 10.74 -26.30 -2.94
N LEU A 323 10.53 -25.68 -1.78
CA LEU A 323 9.23 -25.63 -1.11
C LEU A 323 8.16 -24.93 -1.95
N LEU A 324 8.50 -23.81 -2.56
CA LEU A 324 7.58 -23.10 -3.47
C LEU A 324 7.11 -24.00 -4.61
N GLY A 325 7.99 -24.91 -5.12
CA GLY A 325 7.61 -25.85 -6.16
C GLY A 325 6.55 -26.88 -5.77
N THR A 326 6.27 -27.03 -4.47
CA THR A 326 5.19 -27.90 -3.96
C THR A 326 3.82 -27.20 -3.95
N LEU A 327 3.77 -25.89 -4.20
CA LEU A 327 2.56 -25.08 -4.13
C LEU A 327 1.90 -24.96 -5.52
N PRO A 328 0.57 -24.87 -5.59
CA PRO A 328 -0.16 -24.71 -6.87
C PRO A 328 0.28 -23.50 -7.70
N ASN A 329 0.61 -22.36 -7.04
CA ASN A 329 1.13 -21.14 -7.66
C ASN A 329 2.64 -20.98 -7.49
N GLY A 330 3.35 -22.08 -7.26
CA GLY A 330 4.78 -22.05 -6.93
C GLY A 330 5.68 -21.48 -8.03
N ALA A 331 5.31 -21.62 -9.29
CA ALA A 331 6.06 -21.06 -10.41
C ALA A 331 6.02 -19.52 -10.38
N GLU A 332 4.85 -18.92 -10.15
CA GLU A 332 4.66 -17.49 -10.05
C GLU A 332 5.42 -16.91 -8.82
N LEU A 333 5.32 -17.58 -7.67
CA LEU A 333 6.04 -17.18 -6.46
C LEU A 333 7.57 -17.27 -6.63
N ARG A 334 8.07 -18.28 -7.35
CA ARG A 334 9.50 -18.40 -7.66
C ARG A 334 9.98 -17.25 -8.54
N ASP A 335 9.20 -16.89 -9.54
CA ASP A 335 9.51 -15.76 -10.43
C ASP A 335 9.48 -14.44 -9.66
N ASP A 336 8.45 -14.21 -8.85
CA ASP A 336 8.31 -12.99 -8.04
C ASP A 336 9.43 -12.83 -7.00
N TRP A 337 9.82 -13.91 -6.32
CA TRP A 337 10.81 -13.84 -5.26
C TRP A 337 12.26 -13.91 -5.73
N TYR A 338 12.53 -14.62 -6.82
CA TYR A 338 13.88 -14.98 -7.22
C TYR A 338 14.28 -14.54 -8.62
N ALA A 339 13.39 -13.87 -9.37
CA ALA A 339 13.71 -13.21 -10.61
C ALA A 339 13.41 -11.71 -10.50
N GLY A 340 14.40 -10.87 -10.74
CA GLY A 340 14.22 -9.41 -10.65
C GLY A 340 15.11 -8.75 -9.61
N ALA A 341 14.94 -7.42 -9.46
CA ALA A 341 15.72 -6.58 -8.55
C ALA A 341 15.08 -6.53 -7.15
N ASN A 342 15.19 -7.61 -6.39
CA ASN A 342 14.63 -7.69 -5.05
C ASN A 342 15.65 -7.18 -4.01
N TYR A 343 15.33 -6.07 -3.32
CA TYR A 343 16.21 -5.50 -2.31
C TYR A 343 16.36 -6.39 -1.07
N VAL A 344 17.58 -6.66 -0.70
CA VAL A 344 17.99 -7.23 0.61
C VAL A 344 18.37 -6.11 1.57
N LEU A 345 19.21 -5.17 1.11
CA LEU A 345 19.48 -3.91 1.79
C LEU A 345 19.22 -2.76 0.83
N TYR A 346 18.38 -1.83 1.27
CA TYR A 346 18.06 -0.62 0.54
C TYR A 346 18.95 0.53 1.01
N GLU A 347 19.59 1.24 0.08
CA GLU A 347 20.29 2.51 0.36
C GLU A 347 19.34 3.66 0.04
N PRO A 348 19.01 4.55 0.99
CA PRO A 348 18.12 5.67 0.71
C PRO A 348 18.65 6.61 -0.39
N ILE A 349 17.76 7.06 -1.26
CA ILE A 349 18.07 8.08 -2.26
C ILE A 349 17.98 9.45 -1.59
N SER A 350 18.98 10.30 -1.83
CA SER A 350 18.99 11.67 -1.32
C SER A 350 17.78 12.44 -1.83
N GLN A 351 17.02 13.04 -0.93
CA GLN A 351 15.85 13.89 -1.24
C GLN A 351 16.26 15.36 -1.52
N ARG A 352 17.55 15.70 -1.49
CA ARG A 352 18.00 17.07 -1.81
C ARG A 352 17.51 17.48 -3.21
N GLY A 353 16.86 18.64 -3.33
CA GLY A 353 16.30 19.14 -4.59
C GLY A 353 14.98 18.48 -5.04
N VAL A 354 14.48 17.46 -4.32
CA VAL A 354 13.11 16.93 -4.52
C VAL A 354 12.13 17.89 -3.87
N SER A 355 11.01 18.16 -4.54
CA SER A 355 9.96 19.05 -4.05
C SER A 355 8.60 18.38 -4.12
N THR A 356 7.76 18.68 -3.13
CA THR A 356 6.34 18.34 -3.09
C THR A 356 5.44 19.54 -3.42
N GLU A 357 6.03 20.67 -3.81
CA GLU A 357 5.28 21.86 -4.17
C GLU A 357 4.46 21.65 -5.45
N ARG A 358 3.34 22.37 -5.57
CA ARG A 358 2.41 22.23 -6.69
C ARG A 358 3.07 22.53 -8.06
N GLU A 359 4.03 23.46 -8.09
CA GLU A 359 4.80 23.82 -9.28
C GLU A 359 5.90 22.83 -9.64
N ALA A 360 6.17 21.83 -8.80
CA ALA A 360 7.21 20.85 -9.07
C ALA A 360 6.87 19.96 -10.27
N VAL A 361 7.85 19.76 -11.14
CA VAL A 361 7.75 18.97 -12.38
C VAL A 361 8.19 17.55 -12.12
N ALA A 362 7.60 16.60 -12.83
CA ALA A 362 8.03 15.20 -12.75
C ALA A 362 9.36 14.98 -13.47
N GLY A 363 10.24 14.21 -12.84
CA GLY A 363 11.50 13.75 -13.43
C GLY A 363 11.75 12.28 -13.12
N HIS A 364 12.74 11.69 -13.78
CA HIS A 364 13.11 10.31 -13.51
C HIS A 364 14.56 9.99 -13.90
N VAL A 365 15.08 8.91 -13.32
CA VAL A 365 16.33 8.27 -13.75
C VAL A 365 16.07 6.78 -13.93
N LEU A 366 16.39 6.22 -15.10
CA LEU A 366 16.36 4.81 -15.41
C LEU A 366 17.78 4.25 -15.41
N VAL A 367 18.05 3.29 -14.54
CA VAL A 367 19.37 2.67 -14.37
C VAL A 367 19.31 1.20 -14.71
N GLN A 368 20.27 0.72 -15.48
CA GLN A 368 20.49 -0.70 -15.74
C GLN A 368 21.69 -1.21 -14.93
N PHE A 369 21.59 -2.45 -14.45
CA PHE A 369 22.67 -3.13 -13.72
C PHE A 369 22.50 -4.65 -13.75
N ASP A 370 23.56 -5.36 -13.41
CA ASP A 370 23.55 -6.79 -13.17
C ASP A 370 23.64 -7.06 -11.66
N ILE A 371 23.20 -8.23 -11.20
CA ILE A 371 23.39 -8.71 -9.83
C ILE A 371 24.27 -9.94 -9.85
N ASP A 372 25.36 -9.95 -9.07
CA ASP A 372 26.21 -11.15 -8.92
C ASP A 372 25.59 -12.17 -7.94
N VAL A 373 26.19 -13.33 -7.83
CA VAL A 373 25.76 -14.41 -6.92
C VAL A 373 25.84 -14.02 -5.42
N ALA A 374 26.52 -12.94 -5.09
CA ALA A 374 26.59 -12.39 -3.75
C ALA A 374 25.58 -11.26 -3.52
N GLY A 375 24.74 -10.95 -4.50
CA GLY A 375 23.74 -9.88 -4.43
C GLY A 375 24.32 -8.48 -4.61
N ASN A 376 25.57 -8.35 -5.10
CA ASN A 376 26.14 -7.04 -5.39
C ASN A 376 25.72 -6.58 -6.79
N PRO A 377 25.34 -5.30 -6.94
CA PRO A 377 25.09 -4.73 -8.26
C PRO A 377 26.42 -4.50 -9.01
N GLY A 378 26.45 -4.84 -10.28
CA GLY A 378 27.56 -4.63 -11.21
C GLY A 378 27.09 -3.97 -12.49
N ALA A 379 28.02 -3.46 -13.32
CA ALA A 379 27.74 -2.81 -14.61
C ALA A 379 26.66 -1.73 -14.53
N VAL A 380 26.66 -0.91 -13.47
CA VAL A 380 25.60 0.09 -13.19
C VAL A 380 25.74 1.26 -14.16
N THR A 381 24.74 1.43 -15.06
CA THR A 381 24.71 2.47 -16.11
C THR A 381 23.37 3.16 -16.16
N ILE A 382 23.36 4.46 -16.45
CA ILE A 382 22.12 5.21 -16.71
C ILE A 382 21.69 4.95 -18.15
N LEU A 383 20.42 4.56 -18.33
CA LEU A 383 19.80 4.43 -19.64
C LEU A 383 19.05 5.69 -20.06
N GLU A 384 18.41 6.34 -19.09
CA GLU A 384 17.56 7.54 -19.31
C GLU A 384 17.61 8.40 -18.06
N SER A 385 17.64 9.72 -18.22
CA SER A 385 17.61 10.70 -17.14
C SER A 385 16.88 11.96 -17.61
N ASP A 386 15.87 12.37 -16.85
CA ASP A 386 15.08 13.60 -17.10
C ASP A 386 14.78 14.30 -15.78
N PRO A 387 15.34 15.51 -15.53
CA PRO A 387 16.33 16.20 -16.36
C PRO A 387 17.72 15.56 -16.28
N PRO A 388 18.52 15.62 -17.35
CA PRO A 388 19.83 14.99 -17.39
C PRO A 388 20.77 15.53 -16.29
N GLY A 389 21.39 14.61 -15.55
CA GLY A 389 22.38 14.92 -14.52
C GLY A 389 21.83 15.27 -13.14
N PHE A 390 20.57 15.64 -13.00
CA PHE A 390 20.02 16.17 -11.75
C PHE A 390 20.03 15.19 -10.57
N LYS A 391 19.66 13.91 -10.79
CA LYS A 391 19.65 12.87 -9.73
C LYS A 391 20.58 11.70 -10.03
N ASP A 392 21.30 11.76 -11.11
CA ASP A 392 22.10 10.67 -11.65
C ASP A 392 23.02 10.04 -10.60
N GLU A 393 23.87 10.86 -9.95
CA GLU A 393 24.80 10.39 -8.94
C GLU A 393 24.12 9.84 -7.68
N ALA A 394 22.96 10.40 -7.30
CA ALA A 394 22.19 9.92 -6.15
C ALA A 394 21.62 8.52 -6.43
N VAL A 395 21.05 8.31 -7.63
CA VAL A 395 20.48 7.03 -8.06
C VAL A 395 21.58 5.98 -8.32
N LEU A 396 22.69 6.36 -8.95
CA LEU A 396 23.84 5.47 -9.11
C LEU A 396 24.41 5.02 -7.75
N ARG A 397 24.52 5.93 -6.79
CA ARG A 397 24.96 5.62 -5.42
C ARG A 397 23.98 4.69 -4.72
N HIS A 398 22.68 4.97 -4.86
CA HIS A 398 21.62 4.12 -4.33
C HIS A 398 21.77 2.67 -4.82
N VAL A 399 21.86 2.46 -6.14
CA VAL A 399 22.01 1.11 -6.70
C VAL A 399 23.32 0.47 -6.25
N ARG A 400 24.47 1.17 -6.35
CA ARG A 400 25.79 0.62 -6.01
C ARG A 400 25.95 0.26 -4.53
N ARG A 401 25.23 0.92 -3.60
CA ARG A 401 25.28 0.67 -2.16
C ARG A 401 24.17 -0.23 -1.64
N SER A 402 23.15 -0.47 -2.46
CA SER A 402 22.12 -1.45 -2.15
C SER A 402 22.67 -2.87 -2.28
N ARG A 403 21.99 -3.82 -1.63
CA ARG A 403 22.23 -5.24 -1.79
C ARG A 403 20.95 -5.88 -2.27
N PHE A 404 21.06 -6.78 -3.23
CA PHE A 404 19.93 -7.44 -3.86
C PHE A 404 19.96 -8.93 -3.54
N ARG A 405 18.79 -9.57 -3.65
CA ARG A 405 18.70 -11.03 -3.63
C ARG A 405 19.25 -11.54 -4.96
N PRO A 406 20.23 -12.46 -4.94
CA PRO A 406 20.65 -13.11 -6.17
C PRO A 406 19.52 -13.91 -6.77
N TRP A 407 19.53 -14.12 -8.08
CA TRP A 407 18.56 -14.98 -8.73
C TRP A 407 18.72 -16.43 -8.29
N VAL A 408 17.61 -17.19 -8.32
CA VAL A 408 17.63 -18.64 -8.15
C VAL A 408 17.01 -19.27 -9.38
N VAL A 409 17.84 -19.97 -10.15
CA VAL A 409 17.44 -20.64 -11.40
C VAL A 409 17.59 -22.14 -11.17
N GLU A 410 16.51 -22.89 -11.35
CA GLU A 410 16.49 -24.35 -11.11
C GLU A 410 17.00 -24.76 -9.71
N GLY A 411 16.74 -23.92 -8.70
CA GLY A 411 17.17 -24.16 -7.32
C GLY A 411 18.63 -23.76 -7.03
N VAL A 412 19.35 -23.19 -7.98
CA VAL A 412 20.74 -22.77 -7.81
C VAL A 412 20.85 -21.24 -7.87
N VAL A 413 21.62 -20.67 -6.96
CA VAL A 413 21.92 -19.23 -6.99
C VAL A 413 22.68 -18.88 -8.26
N ALA A 414 22.19 -17.88 -8.98
CA ALA A 414 22.72 -17.43 -10.25
C ALA A 414 22.81 -15.89 -10.31
N PRO A 415 23.65 -15.32 -11.19
CA PRO A 415 23.64 -13.90 -11.43
C PRO A 415 22.34 -13.48 -12.15
N GLY A 416 21.87 -12.26 -11.86
CA GLY A 416 20.72 -11.63 -12.52
C GLY A 416 21.17 -10.56 -13.50
N PRO A 417 21.18 -10.84 -14.81
CA PRO A 417 21.68 -9.89 -15.80
C PRO A 417 20.62 -8.88 -16.26
N GLY A 418 21.04 -7.68 -16.64
CA GLY A 418 20.23 -6.73 -17.40
C GLY A 418 19.00 -6.18 -16.66
N LEU A 419 19.06 -6.08 -15.36
CA LEU A 419 17.96 -5.52 -14.55
C LEU A 419 17.89 -4.01 -14.71
N ALA A 420 16.67 -3.46 -14.61
CA ALA A 420 16.47 -2.03 -14.66
C ALA A 420 15.58 -1.53 -13.50
N ILE A 421 15.95 -0.42 -12.92
CA ILE A 421 15.16 0.31 -11.92
C ILE A 421 14.92 1.72 -12.45
N ARG A 422 13.66 2.16 -12.41
CA ARG A 422 13.26 3.54 -12.64
C ARG A 422 13.00 4.19 -11.29
N VAL A 423 13.61 5.35 -11.08
CA VAL A 423 13.40 6.21 -9.92
C VAL A 423 12.71 7.47 -10.40
N ASP A 424 11.45 7.63 -10.02
CA ASP A 424 10.65 8.83 -10.30
C ASP A 424 10.76 9.80 -9.11
N PHE A 425 10.79 11.12 -9.40
CA PHE A 425 10.85 12.20 -8.41
C PHE A 425 10.15 13.44 -8.96
N ARG A 426 9.94 14.45 -8.09
CA ARG A 426 9.48 15.78 -8.52
C ARG A 426 10.53 16.82 -8.10
N TYR A 427 10.68 17.88 -8.88
CA TYR A 427 11.65 18.93 -8.63
C TYR A 427 11.13 20.30 -9.10
N LEU A 428 11.63 21.36 -8.47
CA LEU A 428 11.42 22.72 -8.97
C LEU A 428 12.48 23.00 -10.05
N PRO A 429 12.11 23.60 -11.21
CA PRO A 429 13.07 23.90 -12.28
C PRO A 429 14.30 24.70 -11.82
N ASP A 430 14.13 25.58 -10.85
CA ASP A 430 15.20 26.40 -10.28
C ASP A 430 16.21 25.57 -9.45
N ALA A 431 15.84 24.38 -8.97
CA ALA A 431 16.72 23.50 -8.21
C ALA A 431 17.85 22.89 -9.06
N ILE A 432 17.66 22.79 -10.39
CA ILE A 432 18.69 22.30 -11.33
C ILE A 432 19.91 23.26 -11.35
N ALA A 433 19.65 24.56 -11.32
CA ALA A 433 20.71 25.55 -11.34
C ALA A 433 21.59 25.49 -10.07
N ALA A 434 21.00 25.13 -8.94
CA ALA A 434 21.68 25.06 -7.63
C ALA A 434 22.55 23.79 -7.43
N GLU A 435 22.36 22.72 -8.20
CA GLU A 435 23.18 21.50 -8.15
C GLU A 435 24.37 21.56 -9.15
N SER A 436 24.39 22.54 -10.05
CA SER A 436 25.45 22.72 -11.06
C SER A 436 26.65 23.54 -10.56
N ASP A 437 26.56 24.18 -9.41
CA ASP A 437 27.60 24.93 -8.70
C ASP A 437 28.16 24.12 -7.51
#